data_5fe5389bfbd2475cfe0e2693fc76dcea
#
_entry.id   5fe5389bfbd2475cfe0e2693fc76dcea
#
_cell.length_a   1.000
_cell.length_b   1.000
_cell.length_c   1.000
_cell.angle_alpha   90.00
_cell.angle_beta   90.00
_cell.angle_gamma   90.00
#
_symmetry.space_group_name_H-M   'P 1'
#
loop_
_entity.id
_entity.type
_entity.pdbx_description
1 polymer ?
#
loop_
_entity_poly.entity_id
_entity_poly.type
_entity_poly.pdbx_seq_one_letter_code
_entity_poly.pdbx_strand_id
1 'polypeptide(L)'
;MLFCDIDLLDADFAIKHHQWVGVRDGRIAYIGSVPPAPDEAATFGETYDGTGRLLVPALYNAHAHAPMTLLRGYAENLPLQRWLEEKCFPFEAKMTAEDCYWGTVLACAEMARFGVVSFSDMYYATEERARAVLEAGMKANMCEGLVAFEEKPYAEYPICAQMEALRSEE
;
A
#
# COMPACT_ATOMS: atom_id res chain seq x y z
N MET A 1 -16.72 -6.86 13.87
CA MET A 1 -16.87 -8.09 13.06
C MET A 1 -16.33 -9.29 13.82
N LEU A 2 -17.03 -10.42 13.81
CA LEU A 2 -16.61 -11.67 14.43
C LEU A 2 -16.36 -12.72 13.34
N PHE A 3 -15.12 -13.16 13.19
CA PHE A 3 -14.78 -14.29 12.34
C PHE A 3 -15.00 -15.59 13.12
N CYS A 4 -15.78 -16.50 12.56
CA CYS A 4 -16.18 -17.75 13.20
C CYS A 4 -15.54 -18.92 12.49
N ASP A 5 -15.01 -19.89 13.25
CA ASP A 5 -14.44 -21.13 12.72
C ASP A 5 -13.37 -20.92 11.64
N ILE A 6 -12.45 -19.96 11.88
CA ILE A 6 -11.39 -19.60 10.95
C ILE A 6 -10.05 -20.16 11.41
N ASP A 7 -9.23 -20.62 10.48
CA ASP A 7 -7.84 -20.92 10.79
C ASP A 7 -7.07 -19.59 10.94
N LEU A 8 -6.14 -19.52 11.88
CA LEU A 8 -5.36 -18.32 12.19
C LEU A 8 -3.87 -18.64 12.15
N LEU A 9 -3.12 -17.85 11.39
CA LEU A 9 -1.65 -17.83 11.44
C LEU A 9 -1.20 -16.98 12.63
N ASP A 10 -0.55 -17.59 13.61
CA ASP A 10 -0.05 -16.89 14.79
C ASP A 10 1.34 -16.25 14.58
N ALA A 11 1.85 -15.59 15.62
CA ALA A 11 3.14 -14.91 15.57
C ALA A 11 4.35 -15.86 15.43
N ASP A 12 4.17 -17.12 15.76
CA ASP A 12 5.20 -18.17 15.62
C ASP A 12 5.11 -18.90 14.26
N PHE A 13 4.30 -18.37 13.34
CA PHE A 13 3.98 -18.98 12.05
C PHE A 13 3.33 -20.36 12.17
N ALA A 14 2.68 -20.64 13.29
CA ALA A 14 1.88 -21.84 13.49
C ALA A 14 0.40 -21.58 13.12
N ILE A 15 -0.24 -22.57 12.49
CA ILE A 15 -1.66 -22.49 12.19
C ILE A 15 -2.47 -23.00 13.39
N LYS A 16 -3.33 -22.13 13.92
CA LYS A 16 -4.33 -22.48 14.93
C LYS A 16 -5.66 -22.72 14.21
N HIS A 17 -6.12 -23.97 14.25
CA HIS A 17 -7.37 -24.34 13.59
C HIS A 17 -8.61 -23.94 14.40
N HIS A 18 -9.72 -23.68 13.70
CA HIS A 18 -11.05 -23.47 14.28
C HIS A 18 -11.10 -22.35 15.34
N GLN A 19 -10.52 -21.19 14.99
CA GLN A 19 -10.46 -20.05 15.91
C GLN A 19 -11.67 -19.11 15.72
N TRP A 20 -11.96 -18.38 16.77
CA TRP A 20 -12.87 -17.24 16.78
C TRP A 20 -12.06 -15.96 16.96
N VAL A 21 -12.25 -15.01 16.05
CA VAL A 21 -11.50 -13.73 16.08
C VAL A 21 -12.48 -12.58 16.03
N GLY A 22 -12.57 -11.83 17.13
CA GLY A 22 -13.44 -10.65 17.27
C GLY A 22 -12.67 -9.35 17.06
N VAL A 23 -13.14 -8.52 16.14
CA VAL A 23 -12.58 -7.19 15.85
C VAL A 23 -13.60 -6.13 16.24
N ARG A 24 -13.16 -5.16 17.05
CA ARG A 24 -13.95 -4.01 17.51
C ARG A 24 -13.07 -2.77 17.55
N ASP A 25 -13.59 -1.65 17.05
CA ASP A 25 -12.90 -0.35 17.02
C ASP A 25 -11.52 -0.42 16.35
N GLY A 26 -11.43 -1.19 15.25
CA GLY A 26 -10.19 -1.39 14.48
C GLY A 26 -9.12 -2.21 15.20
N ARG A 27 -9.48 -2.92 16.28
CA ARG A 27 -8.55 -3.77 17.05
C ARG A 27 -9.08 -5.17 17.22
N ILE A 28 -8.16 -6.15 17.24
CA ILE A 28 -8.48 -7.51 17.64
C ILE A 28 -8.73 -7.49 19.16
N ALA A 29 -9.95 -7.78 19.55
CA ALA A 29 -10.40 -7.77 20.94
C ALA A 29 -10.65 -9.17 21.49
N TYR A 30 -10.77 -10.18 20.63
CA TYR A 30 -10.95 -11.57 21.02
C TYR A 30 -10.19 -12.50 20.08
N ILE A 31 -9.50 -13.48 20.63
CA ILE A 31 -8.98 -14.67 19.92
C ILE A 31 -9.20 -15.87 20.84
N GLY A 32 -9.85 -16.91 20.35
CA GLY A 32 -10.08 -18.13 21.14
C GLY A 32 -10.49 -19.33 20.30
N SER A 33 -10.31 -20.51 20.85
CA SER A 33 -10.78 -21.78 20.26
C SER A 33 -12.23 -22.10 20.55
N VAL A 34 -12.90 -21.26 21.31
CA VAL A 34 -14.33 -21.36 21.64
C VAL A 34 -15.04 -20.06 21.24
N PRO A 35 -16.35 -20.09 20.98
CA PRO A 35 -17.10 -18.85 20.75
C PRO A 35 -17.00 -17.91 21.96
N PRO A 36 -16.93 -16.59 21.78
CA PRO A 36 -17.12 -15.64 22.88
C PRO A 36 -18.52 -15.78 23.47
N ALA A 37 -18.69 -15.34 24.72
CA ALA A 37 -20.01 -15.32 25.37
C ALA A 37 -21.02 -14.54 24.51
N PRO A 38 -22.32 -14.88 24.53
CA PRO A 38 -23.32 -14.24 23.66
C PRO A 38 -23.35 -12.70 23.75
N ASP A 39 -23.23 -12.16 24.96
CA ASP A 39 -23.21 -10.71 25.17
C ASP A 39 -21.95 -10.06 24.59
N GLU A 40 -20.82 -10.74 24.67
CA GLU A 40 -19.56 -10.30 24.08
C GLU A 40 -19.61 -10.43 22.55
N ALA A 41 -20.10 -11.55 22.01
CA ALA A 41 -20.27 -11.79 20.59
C ALA A 41 -21.12 -10.69 19.92
N ALA A 42 -22.20 -10.25 20.58
CA ALA A 42 -23.05 -9.17 20.09
C ALA A 42 -22.29 -7.83 19.91
N THR A 43 -21.21 -7.60 20.66
CA THR A 43 -20.42 -6.36 20.56
C THR A 43 -19.59 -6.28 19.31
N PHE A 44 -19.34 -7.38 18.60
CA PHE A 44 -18.56 -7.40 17.36
C PHE A 44 -19.39 -7.08 16.11
N GLY A 45 -20.71 -7.06 16.20
CA GLY A 45 -21.64 -6.76 15.11
C GLY A 45 -21.73 -7.94 14.11
N GLU A 46 -21.38 -7.72 12.85
CA GLU A 46 -21.50 -8.75 11.82
C GLU A 46 -20.61 -9.96 12.10
N THR A 47 -21.09 -11.13 11.70
CA THR A 47 -20.34 -12.38 11.75
C THR A 47 -19.89 -12.81 10.34
N TYR A 48 -18.70 -13.37 10.26
CA TYR A 48 -18.13 -13.92 9.04
C TYR A 48 -17.84 -15.41 9.25
N ASP A 49 -18.41 -16.28 8.41
CA ASP A 49 -18.08 -17.69 8.41
C ASP A 49 -16.68 -17.89 7.79
N GLY A 50 -15.74 -18.29 8.62
CA GLY A 50 -14.34 -18.52 8.27
C GLY A 50 -14.00 -19.96 7.91
N THR A 51 -14.99 -20.85 7.82
CA THR A 51 -14.77 -22.27 7.53
C THR A 51 -13.93 -22.46 6.26
N GLY A 52 -12.82 -23.18 6.37
CA GLY A 52 -11.88 -23.44 5.28
C GLY A 52 -11.08 -22.21 4.83
N ARG A 53 -11.02 -21.16 5.66
CA ARG A 53 -10.25 -19.94 5.40
C ARG A 53 -9.14 -19.77 6.42
N LEU A 54 -8.07 -19.11 6.01
CA LEU A 54 -6.94 -18.78 6.86
C LEU A 54 -6.86 -17.25 7.03
N LEU A 55 -6.95 -16.78 8.27
CA LEU A 55 -6.69 -15.40 8.63
C LEU A 55 -5.18 -15.23 8.84
N VAL A 56 -4.59 -14.31 8.14
CA VAL A 56 -3.17 -13.98 8.22
C VAL A 56 -2.97 -12.49 8.48
N PRO A 57 -1.83 -12.07 9.04
CA PRO A 57 -1.46 -10.66 9.08
C PRO A 57 -1.44 -10.06 7.67
N ALA A 58 -1.87 -8.81 7.56
CA ALA A 58 -1.85 -8.11 6.28
C ALA A 58 -0.42 -7.93 5.76
N LEU A 59 -0.29 -7.82 4.44
CA LEU A 59 1.00 -7.67 3.76
C LEU A 59 1.45 -6.21 3.73
N TYR A 60 2.76 -6.01 3.72
CA TYR A 60 3.42 -4.73 3.54
C TYR A 60 4.28 -4.79 2.27
N ASN A 61 4.01 -3.91 1.31
CA ASN A 61 4.81 -3.81 0.09
C ASN A 61 5.98 -2.85 0.34
N ALA A 62 7.18 -3.38 0.46
CA ALA A 62 8.38 -2.58 0.78
C ALA A 62 8.97 -1.81 -0.42
N HIS A 63 8.44 -1.97 -1.64
CA HIS A 63 8.93 -1.28 -2.84
C HIS A 63 7.82 -1.12 -3.86
N ALA A 64 7.49 0.13 -4.20
CA ALA A 64 6.51 0.46 -5.22
C ALA A 64 6.91 1.72 -6.01
N HIS A 65 6.36 1.80 -7.21
CA HIS A 65 6.26 2.98 -8.05
C HIS A 65 4.79 3.05 -8.48
N ALA A 66 3.92 3.42 -7.54
CA ALA A 66 2.48 3.22 -7.65
C ALA A 66 1.85 3.77 -8.94
N PRO A 67 2.19 4.98 -9.45
CA PRO A 67 1.68 5.47 -10.72
C PRO A 67 2.03 4.62 -11.94
N MET A 68 3.11 3.82 -11.87
CA MET A 68 3.52 2.94 -12.97
C MET A 68 2.55 1.79 -13.27
N THR A 69 1.50 1.62 -12.48
CA THR A 69 0.36 0.75 -12.86
C THR A 69 -0.19 1.09 -14.24
N LEU A 70 -0.10 2.37 -14.66
CA LEU A 70 -0.50 2.84 -15.98
C LEU A 70 0.43 2.36 -17.12
N LEU A 71 1.65 1.94 -16.78
CA LEU A 71 2.65 1.47 -17.75
C LEU A 71 2.64 -0.06 -17.91
N ARG A 72 1.67 -0.75 -17.31
CA ARG A 72 1.60 -2.21 -17.36
C ARG A 72 1.52 -2.72 -18.79
N GLY A 73 2.45 -3.61 -19.15
CA GLY A 73 2.56 -4.18 -20.50
C GLY A 73 3.10 -3.22 -21.58
N TYR A 74 3.46 -1.98 -21.20
CA TYR A 74 3.94 -0.98 -22.17
C TYR A 74 5.34 -1.27 -22.68
N ALA A 75 6.22 -1.80 -21.85
CA ALA A 75 7.62 -2.02 -22.18
C ALA A 75 8.16 -3.30 -21.55
N GLU A 76 8.14 -4.39 -22.28
CA GLU A 76 8.59 -5.70 -21.80
C GLU A 76 9.82 -6.19 -22.54
N ASN A 77 10.56 -7.11 -21.91
CA ASN A 77 11.71 -7.80 -22.48
C ASN A 77 12.86 -6.90 -22.96
N LEU A 78 13.07 -5.77 -22.29
CA LEU A 78 14.19 -4.87 -22.54
C LEU A 78 15.21 -4.93 -21.38
N PRO A 79 16.50 -4.81 -21.67
CA PRO A 79 17.49 -4.54 -20.62
C PRO A 79 17.16 -3.24 -19.88
N LEU A 80 17.48 -3.17 -18.59
CA LEU A 80 17.08 -2.07 -17.69
C LEU A 80 17.38 -0.69 -18.29
N GLN A 81 18.59 -0.47 -18.80
CA GLN A 81 19.00 0.83 -19.34
C GLN A 81 18.08 1.26 -20.50
N ARG A 82 17.85 0.36 -21.45
CA ARG A 82 17.00 0.63 -22.61
C ARG A 82 15.53 0.77 -22.19
N TRP A 83 15.08 -0.01 -21.19
CA TRP A 83 13.74 0.10 -20.64
C TRP A 83 13.52 1.50 -20.05
N LEU A 84 14.46 2.01 -19.26
CA LEU A 84 14.38 3.35 -18.69
C LEU A 84 14.42 4.43 -19.77
N GLU A 85 15.49 4.46 -20.60
CA GLU A 85 15.78 5.56 -21.52
C GLU A 85 14.84 5.61 -22.72
N GLU A 86 14.49 4.44 -23.28
CA GLU A 86 13.71 4.38 -24.52
C GLU A 86 12.19 4.35 -24.26
N LYS A 87 11.76 3.96 -23.03
CA LYS A 87 10.36 3.71 -22.72
C LYS A 87 9.86 4.51 -21.50
N CYS A 88 10.42 4.25 -20.31
CA CYS A 88 9.88 4.83 -19.08
C CYS A 88 10.03 6.34 -19.05
N PHE A 89 11.23 6.87 -19.16
CA PHE A 89 11.45 8.32 -19.08
C PHE A 89 10.71 9.11 -20.15
N PRO A 90 10.65 8.69 -21.44
CA PRO A 90 9.83 9.39 -22.44
C PRO A 90 8.32 9.32 -22.21
N PHE A 91 7.84 8.29 -21.52
CA PHE A 91 6.45 8.18 -21.10
C PHE A 91 6.20 9.08 -19.89
N GLU A 92 6.99 8.97 -18.87
CA GLU A 92 6.90 9.73 -17.62
C GLU A 92 7.00 11.24 -17.85
N ALA A 93 7.82 11.67 -18.81
CA ALA A 93 7.89 13.08 -19.21
C ALA A 93 6.58 13.67 -19.75
N LYS A 94 5.58 12.83 -20.07
CA LYS A 94 4.26 13.24 -20.56
C LYS A 94 3.18 13.05 -19.50
N MET A 95 3.46 12.35 -18.41
CA MET A 95 2.53 12.15 -17.33
C MET A 95 2.26 13.45 -16.59
N THR A 96 1.01 13.67 -16.28
CA THR A 96 0.56 14.79 -15.44
C THR A 96 0.47 14.34 -13.97
N ALA A 97 0.35 15.30 -13.08
CA ALA A 97 0.08 15.04 -11.67
C ALA A 97 -1.23 14.24 -11.47
N GLU A 98 -2.24 14.51 -12.31
CA GLU A 98 -3.50 13.77 -12.29
C GLU A 98 -3.33 12.31 -12.76
N ASP A 99 -2.47 12.03 -13.72
CA ASP A 99 -2.14 10.65 -14.10
C ASP A 99 -1.48 9.90 -12.94
N CYS A 100 -0.59 10.57 -12.20
CA CYS A 100 0.01 10.01 -10.99
C CYS A 100 -1.04 9.70 -9.92
N TYR A 101 -2.03 10.57 -9.73
CA TYR A 101 -3.15 10.31 -8.84
C TYR A 101 -3.91 9.04 -9.23
N TRP A 102 -4.39 8.97 -10.48
CA TRP A 102 -5.20 7.83 -10.93
C TRP A 102 -4.42 6.52 -10.97
N GLY A 103 -3.15 6.55 -11.35
CA GLY A 103 -2.27 5.38 -11.28
C GLY A 103 -2.09 4.90 -9.85
N THR A 104 -1.97 5.82 -8.89
CA THR A 104 -1.89 5.47 -7.46
C THR A 104 -3.20 4.92 -6.93
N VAL A 105 -4.36 5.48 -7.32
CA VAL A 105 -5.68 4.93 -6.96
C VAL A 105 -5.81 3.48 -7.44
N LEU A 106 -5.41 3.19 -8.68
CA LEU A 106 -5.42 1.83 -9.22
C LEU A 106 -4.49 0.91 -8.42
N ALA A 107 -3.26 1.36 -8.11
CA ALA A 107 -2.33 0.61 -7.28
C ALA A 107 -2.91 0.29 -5.90
N CYS A 108 -3.52 1.26 -5.24
CA CYS A 108 -4.18 1.07 -3.95
C CYS A 108 -5.32 0.05 -4.02
N ALA A 109 -6.15 0.12 -5.06
CA ALA A 109 -7.23 -0.84 -5.27
C ALA A 109 -6.72 -2.28 -5.45
N GLU A 110 -5.66 -2.46 -6.23
CA GLU A 110 -5.02 -3.77 -6.41
C GLU A 110 -4.37 -4.26 -5.11
N MET A 111 -3.62 -3.40 -4.42
CA MET A 111 -3.00 -3.74 -3.14
C MET A 111 -4.04 -4.17 -2.11
N ALA A 112 -5.14 -3.41 -1.96
CA ALA A 112 -6.23 -3.76 -1.05
C ALA A 112 -6.85 -5.11 -1.40
N ARG A 113 -7.08 -5.39 -2.69
CA ARG A 113 -7.62 -6.67 -3.17
C ARG A 113 -6.74 -7.85 -2.78
N PHE A 114 -5.43 -7.66 -2.73
CA PHE A 114 -4.45 -8.72 -2.41
C PHE A 114 -3.93 -8.67 -0.98
N GLY A 115 -4.61 -7.93 -0.08
CA GLY A 115 -4.30 -7.90 1.34
C GLY A 115 -3.07 -7.08 1.73
N VAL A 116 -2.59 -6.21 0.86
CA VAL A 116 -1.54 -5.22 1.18
C VAL A 116 -2.21 -3.99 1.79
N VAL A 117 -1.77 -3.60 2.98
CA VAL A 117 -2.35 -2.46 3.73
C VAL A 117 -1.44 -1.25 3.83
N SER A 118 -0.17 -1.43 3.48
CA SER A 118 0.83 -0.36 3.52
C SER A 118 1.91 -0.63 2.49
N PHE A 119 2.49 0.44 1.93
CA PHE A 119 3.56 0.32 0.95
C PHE A 119 4.58 1.46 1.06
N SER A 120 5.80 1.18 0.60
CA SER A 120 6.83 2.19 0.38
C SER A 120 6.86 2.54 -1.10
N ASP A 121 6.71 3.82 -1.41
CA ASP A 121 6.57 4.32 -2.77
C ASP A 121 7.55 5.45 -3.05
N MET A 122 8.18 5.40 -4.21
CA MET A 122 9.04 6.46 -4.73
C MET A 122 8.61 6.79 -6.15
N TYR A 123 8.15 8.03 -6.36
CA TYR A 123 7.75 8.53 -7.68
C TYR A 123 7.60 10.05 -7.66
N TYR A 124 7.11 10.62 -8.75
CA TYR A 124 6.82 12.06 -8.91
C TYR A 124 5.45 12.44 -8.35
N ALA A 125 5.16 13.74 -8.25
CA ALA A 125 3.88 14.31 -7.83
C ALA A 125 3.40 13.77 -6.47
N THR A 126 4.21 13.97 -5.43
CA THR A 126 3.97 13.41 -4.10
C THR A 126 2.64 13.84 -3.49
N GLU A 127 2.19 15.08 -3.71
CA GLU A 127 0.91 15.59 -3.18
C GLU A 127 -0.28 14.80 -3.72
N GLU A 128 -0.35 14.58 -5.03
CA GLU A 128 -1.44 13.86 -5.68
C GLU A 128 -1.44 12.38 -5.33
N ARG A 129 -0.26 11.78 -5.21
CA ARG A 129 -0.12 10.40 -4.71
C ARG A 129 -0.59 10.28 -3.26
N ALA A 130 -0.20 11.24 -2.40
CA ALA A 130 -0.63 11.26 -1.01
C ALA A 130 -2.16 11.39 -0.89
N ARG A 131 -2.77 12.26 -1.70
CA ARG A 131 -4.23 12.38 -1.80
C ARG A 131 -4.88 11.04 -2.14
N ALA A 132 -4.39 10.36 -3.17
CA ALA A 132 -4.90 9.05 -3.57
C ALA A 132 -4.81 8.01 -2.45
N VAL A 133 -3.69 7.96 -1.72
CA VAL A 133 -3.47 7.06 -0.59
C VAL A 133 -4.44 7.35 0.56
N LEU A 134 -4.63 8.63 0.90
CA LEU A 134 -5.55 9.04 1.96
C LEU A 134 -7.00 8.71 1.61
N GLU A 135 -7.43 8.98 0.39
CA GLU A 135 -8.77 8.66 -0.09
C GLU A 135 -9.03 7.15 -0.15
N ALA A 136 -8.01 6.36 -0.50
CA ALA A 136 -8.07 4.89 -0.45
C ALA A 136 -8.06 4.31 0.98
N GLY A 137 -7.77 5.11 2.00
CA GLY A 137 -7.65 4.67 3.38
C GLY A 137 -6.45 3.76 3.64
N MET A 138 -5.43 3.79 2.77
CA MET A 138 -4.20 3.01 2.92
C MET A 138 -3.12 3.79 3.69
N LYS A 139 -2.06 3.09 4.04
CA LYS A 139 -0.85 3.68 4.62
C LYS A 139 0.28 3.61 3.61
N ALA A 140 1.09 4.67 3.53
CA ALA A 140 2.28 4.67 2.70
C ALA A 140 3.44 5.40 3.37
N ASN A 141 4.65 4.93 3.09
CA ASN A 141 5.87 5.70 3.26
C ASN A 141 6.29 6.19 1.88
N MET A 142 6.22 7.49 1.66
CA MET A 142 6.36 8.09 0.33
C MET A 142 7.58 8.98 0.25
N CYS A 143 8.28 8.89 -0.87
CA CYS A 143 9.33 9.83 -1.21
C CYS A 143 9.21 10.30 -2.66
N GLU A 144 9.81 11.44 -2.93
CA GLU A 144 9.98 11.97 -4.29
C GLU A 144 11.21 11.32 -4.93
N GLY A 145 11.12 11.05 -6.24
CA GLY A 145 12.26 10.57 -7.01
C GLY A 145 13.14 11.73 -7.45
N LEU A 146 14.40 11.74 -7.05
CA LEU A 146 15.39 12.64 -7.61
C LEU A 146 16.18 11.94 -8.71
N VAL A 147 16.01 12.40 -9.94
CA VAL A 147 16.79 11.93 -11.10
C VAL A 147 17.66 13.07 -11.61
N ALA A 148 18.97 12.87 -11.57
CA ALA A 148 19.95 13.84 -12.02
C ALA A 148 20.70 13.27 -13.24
N PHE A 149 20.48 13.85 -14.41
CA PHE A 149 21.19 13.51 -15.64
C PHE A 149 22.47 14.34 -15.84
N GLU A 150 22.60 15.43 -15.09
CA GLU A 150 23.73 16.35 -15.12
C GLU A 150 24.21 16.58 -13.69
N GLU A 151 25.52 16.72 -13.51
CA GLU A 151 26.08 17.09 -12.23
C GLU A 151 25.85 18.59 -11.99
N LYS A 152 25.03 18.92 -10.98
CA LYS A 152 24.74 20.30 -10.56
C LYS A 152 24.85 20.42 -9.04
N PRO A 153 25.09 21.62 -8.51
CA PRO A 153 24.95 21.88 -7.08
C PRO A 153 23.55 21.48 -6.59
N TYR A 154 23.47 20.91 -5.40
CA TYR A 154 22.20 20.45 -4.79
C TYR A 154 21.07 21.49 -4.87
N ALA A 155 21.39 22.75 -4.55
CA ALA A 155 20.40 23.84 -4.55
C ALA A 155 19.80 24.19 -5.93
N GLU A 156 20.40 23.71 -7.02
CA GLU A 156 19.94 23.96 -8.39
C GLU A 156 18.92 22.93 -8.89
N TYR A 157 18.69 21.86 -8.12
CA TYR A 157 17.64 20.90 -8.43
C TYR A 157 16.29 21.38 -7.85
N PRO A 158 15.25 21.56 -8.69
CA PRO A 158 13.95 22.07 -8.22
C PRO A 158 13.36 21.25 -7.06
N ILE A 159 13.54 19.93 -7.09
CA ILE A 159 13.08 19.04 -6.03
C ILE A 159 13.73 19.33 -4.68
N CYS A 160 14.98 19.78 -4.68
CA CYS A 160 15.67 20.11 -3.43
C CYS A 160 15.05 21.32 -2.73
N ALA A 161 14.58 22.31 -3.49
CA ALA A 161 13.86 23.44 -2.96
C ALA A 161 12.53 23.03 -2.30
N GLN A 162 11.79 22.08 -2.92
CA GLN A 162 10.57 21.51 -2.35
C GLN A 162 10.86 20.74 -1.05
N MET A 163 11.89 19.94 -1.03
CA MET A 163 12.30 19.19 0.16
C MET A 163 12.69 20.12 1.33
N GLU A 164 13.39 21.22 1.04
CA GLU A 164 13.75 22.21 2.06
C GLU A 164 12.50 22.95 2.59
N ALA A 165 11.54 23.25 1.72
CA ALA A 165 10.26 23.85 2.13
C ALA A 165 9.50 22.93 3.09
N LEU A 166 9.37 21.62 2.76
CA LEU A 166 8.70 20.63 3.61
C LEU A 166 9.38 20.48 4.99
N ARG A 167 10.72 20.58 5.05
CA ARG A 167 11.47 20.52 6.30
C ARG A 167 11.27 21.73 7.19
N SER A 168 10.94 22.88 6.62
CA SER A 168 10.74 24.12 7.39
C SER A 168 9.35 24.21 8.02
N GLU A 169 8.44 23.31 7.73
CA GLU A 169 7.08 23.25 8.28
C GLU A 169 6.96 22.29 9.49
N GLU A 170 8.02 21.56 9.85
CA GLU A 170 8.12 20.75 11.07
C GLU A 170 8.61 21.59 12.27
#